data_4dbf3cf1c9092a1899f59f62af633627
#
_entry.id   4dbf3cf1c9092a1899f59f62af633627
#
_cell.length_a   1.000
_cell.length_b   1.000
_cell.length_c   1.000
_cell.angle_alpha   90.00
_cell.angle_beta   90.00
_cell.angle_gamma   90.00
#
_symmetry.space_group_name_H-M   'P 1'
#
loop_
_entity.id
_entity.type
_entity.pdbx_description
1 polymer ?
#
loop_
_entity_poly.entity_id
_entity_poly.type
_entity_poly.pdbx_seq_one_letter_code
_entity_poly.pdbx_strand_id
1 'polypeptide(L)'
;MVAAVENNARILLCPGEHCYFDYPMAKGDMPEVNWGMPVTSLKATYDLDPAWGMGEDFEKNNLFGVAGTLWSECINSPERIYYQAYPRSLALAEAGWSF
;
A
#
# COMPACT_ATOMS: atom_id res chain seq x y z
N MET A 1 9.75 12.30 -0.10
CA MET A 1 10.67 11.20 -0.47
C MET A 1 12.01 11.71 -0.99
N VAL A 2 12.02 12.69 -1.88
CA VAL A 2 13.28 13.29 -2.39
C VAL A 2 14.23 13.71 -1.26
N ALA A 3 13.73 14.42 -0.25
CA ALA A 3 14.55 14.84 0.90
C ALA A 3 15.16 13.66 1.68
N ALA A 4 14.46 12.52 1.75
CA ALA A 4 15.00 11.32 2.38
C ALA A 4 16.13 10.71 1.56
N VAL A 5 16.00 10.69 0.23
CA VAL A 5 17.06 10.26 -0.69
C VAL A 5 18.28 11.16 -0.56
N GLU A 6 18.10 12.48 -0.58
CA GLU A 6 19.16 13.47 -0.43
C GLU A 6 19.92 13.33 0.90
N ASN A 7 19.24 12.88 1.95
CA ASN A 7 19.82 12.62 3.26
C ASN A 7 20.29 11.17 3.44
N ASN A 8 20.35 10.40 2.38
CA ASN A 8 20.78 9.00 2.37
C ASN A 8 20.00 8.11 3.35
N ALA A 9 18.72 8.40 3.55
CA ALA A 9 17.84 7.60 4.38
C ALA A 9 17.32 6.39 3.61
N ARG A 10 17.06 5.29 4.34
CA ARG A 10 16.34 4.15 3.78
C ARG A 10 14.84 4.38 3.91
N ILE A 11 14.11 4.04 2.85
CA ILE A 11 12.68 4.34 2.71
C ILE A 11 11.88 3.05 2.70
N LEU A 12 10.91 2.95 3.60
CA LEU A 12 9.85 1.96 3.54
C LEU A 12 8.62 2.63 2.92
N LEU A 13 8.22 2.19 1.74
CA LEU A 13 7.14 2.81 0.98
C LEU A 13 5.79 2.21 1.34
N CYS A 14 4.85 3.06 1.74
CA CYS A 14 3.49 2.64 2.13
C CYS A 14 2.44 3.70 1.76
N PRO A 15 2.29 4.08 0.48
CA PRO A 15 1.29 5.06 0.07
C PRO A 15 -0.13 4.49 0.22
N GLY A 16 -1.05 5.27 0.79
CA GLY A 16 -2.40 4.82 1.09
C GLY A 16 -3.18 4.34 -0.14
N GLU A 17 -3.00 5.01 -1.27
CA GLU A 17 -3.66 4.69 -2.53
C GLU A 17 -3.33 3.29 -3.07
N HIS A 18 -2.24 2.70 -2.61
CA HIS A 18 -1.73 1.41 -3.08
C HIS A 18 -1.63 0.36 -1.98
N CYS A 19 -1.43 0.78 -0.74
CA CYS A 19 -0.97 -0.08 0.34
C CYS A 19 -1.90 -0.16 1.55
N TYR A 20 -2.95 0.66 1.64
CA TYR A 20 -3.88 0.62 2.76
C TYR A 20 -4.99 -0.39 2.49
N PHE A 21 -4.83 -1.60 3.01
CA PHE A 21 -5.74 -2.72 2.80
C PHE A 21 -6.97 -2.69 3.70
N ASP A 22 -7.02 -1.79 4.65
CA ASP A 22 -8.24 -1.44 5.38
C ASP A 22 -9.24 -0.65 4.51
N TYR A 23 -8.76 -0.02 3.43
CA TYR A 23 -9.64 0.63 2.46
C TYR A 23 -10.39 -0.40 1.61
N PRO A 24 -11.61 -0.10 1.16
CA PRO A 24 -12.38 -1.01 0.30
C PRO A 24 -11.67 -1.25 -1.03
N MET A 25 -11.84 -2.46 -1.59
CA MET A 25 -11.25 -2.84 -2.87
C MET A 25 -11.99 -2.26 -4.08
N ALA A 26 -13.26 -1.93 -3.90
CA ALA A 26 -14.10 -1.38 -4.96
C ALA A 26 -15.15 -0.44 -4.38
N LYS A 27 -15.67 0.44 -5.22
CA LYS A 27 -16.79 1.31 -4.86
C LYS A 27 -18.00 0.44 -4.48
N GLY A 28 -18.60 0.71 -3.33
CA GLY A 28 -19.71 -0.06 -2.81
C GLY A 28 -19.32 -1.23 -1.91
N ASP A 29 -18.04 -1.55 -1.81
CA ASP A 29 -17.51 -2.58 -0.91
C ASP A 29 -17.09 -1.97 0.44
N MET A 30 -17.87 -1.06 0.95
CA MET A 30 -17.58 -0.36 2.20
C MET A 30 -17.90 -1.25 3.40
N PRO A 31 -17.05 -1.26 4.44
CA PRO A 31 -17.44 -1.86 5.72
C PRO A 31 -18.65 -1.11 6.30
N GLU A 32 -19.40 -1.80 7.15
CA GLU A 32 -20.59 -1.25 7.81
C GLU A 32 -20.29 0.05 8.58
N VAL A 33 -19.15 0.06 9.26
CA VAL A 33 -18.63 1.26 9.92
C VAL A 33 -17.42 1.75 9.12
N ASN A 34 -17.48 2.98 8.64
CA ASN A 34 -16.39 3.60 7.89
C ASN A 34 -16.43 5.13 8.04
N TRP A 35 -15.32 5.77 7.67
CA TRP A 35 -15.16 7.23 7.74
C TRP A 35 -15.20 7.91 6.35
N GLY A 36 -15.73 7.21 5.33
CA GLY A 36 -15.69 7.70 3.95
C GLY A 36 -14.37 7.40 3.24
N MET A 37 -13.84 6.21 3.48
CA MET A 37 -12.55 5.78 2.97
C MET A 37 -12.49 5.81 1.44
N PRO A 38 -11.33 6.20 0.86
CA PRO A 38 -11.10 6.01 -0.57
C PRO A 38 -10.98 4.53 -0.91
N VAL A 39 -11.05 4.22 -2.20
CA VAL A 39 -10.86 2.85 -2.71
C VAL A 39 -9.39 2.59 -2.98
N THR A 40 -8.89 1.44 -2.51
CA THR A 40 -7.59 0.89 -2.90
C THR A 40 -7.84 -0.41 -3.65
N SER A 41 -7.89 -0.33 -4.99
CA SER A 41 -8.18 -1.50 -5.82
C SER A 41 -6.98 -2.45 -5.90
N LEU A 42 -7.27 -3.71 -6.26
CA LEU A 42 -6.22 -4.70 -6.57
C LEU A 42 -5.28 -4.17 -7.67
N LYS A 43 -5.83 -3.55 -8.69
CA LYS A 43 -5.04 -2.96 -9.78
C LYS A 43 -4.13 -1.85 -9.28
N ALA A 44 -4.62 -0.95 -8.43
CA ALA A 44 -3.82 0.12 -7.86
C ALA A 44 -2.63 -0.42 -7.07
N THR A 45 -2.84 -1.46 -6.27
CA THR A 45 -1.76 -2.12 -5.53
C THR A 45 -0.75 -2.77 -6.48
N TYR A 46 -1.23 -3.48 -7.49
CA TYR A 46 -0.37 -4.14 -8.48
C TYR A 46 0.48 -3.14 -9.28
N ASP A 47 -0.09 -1.98 -9.60
CA ASP A 47 0.56 -0.93 -10.39
C ASP A 47 1.51 -0.04 -9.55
N LEU A 48 1.70 -0.34 -8.27
CA LEU A 48 2.65 0.41 -7.44
C LEU A 48 4.05 0.37 -8.05
N ASP A 49 4.57 1.54 -8.38
CA ASP A 49 5.98 1.71 -8.74
C ASP A 49 6.78 2.11 -7.48
N PRO A 50 7.63 1.23 -6.94
CA PRO A 50 8.40 1.56 -5.76
C PRO A 50 9.38 2.72 -5.91
N ALA A 51 9.70 3.12 -7.13
CA ALA A 51 10.53 4.31 -7.41
C ALA A 51 9.73 5.60 -7.50
N TRP A 52 8.39 5.52 -7.45
CA TRP A 52 7.53 6.70 -7.59
C TRP A 52 7.84 7.78 -6.56
N GLY A 53 8.05 9.00 -7.04
CA GLY A 53 8.32 10.16 -6.17
C GLY A 53 9.70 10.19 -5.52
N MET A 54 10.61 9.30 -5.90
CA MET A 54 11.96 9.24 -5.32
C MET A 54 12.92 10.29 -5.90
N GLY A 55 12.65 10.78 -7.11
CA GLY A 55 13.50 11.76 -7.80
C GLY A 55 14.59 11.12 -8.64
N GLU A 56 15.38 11.96 -9.31
CA GLU A 56 16.41 11.51 -10.26
C GLU A 56 17.63 10.89 -9.57
N ASP A 57 17.93 11.32 -8.34
CA ASP A 57 19.07 10.81 -7.56
C ASP A 57 18.75 9.52 -6.80
N PHE A 58 17.59 8.91 -7.06
CA PHE A 58 17.19 7.66 -6.43
C PHE A 58 18.10 6.52 -6.82
N GLU A 59 18.65 5.87 -5.81
CA GLU A 59 19.32 4.58 -5.97
C GLU A 59 18.46 3.48 -5.34
N LYS A 60 18.45 2.31 -5.96
CA LYS A 60 17.68 1.16 -5.46
C LYS A 60 17.99 0.84 -3.99
N ASN A 61 19.21 1.12 -3.55
CA ASN A 61 19.64 0.91 -2.17
C ASN A 61 18.95 1.83 -1.14
N ASN A 62 18.35 2.94 -1.58
CA ASN A 62 17.54 3.79 -0.71
C ASN A 62 16.20 3.16 -0.35
N LEU A 63 15.69 2.27 -1.18
CA LEU A 63 14.44 1.57 -0.93
C LEU A 63 14.68 0.38 -0.02
N PHE A 64 14.15 0.43 1.20
CA PHE A 64 14.19 -0.70 2.13
C PHE A 64 13.14 -1.74 1.77
N GLY A 65 11.98 -1.29 1.31
CA GLY A 65 10.90 -2.16 0.89
C GLY A 65 9.57 -1.44 0.75
N VAL A 66 8.53 -2.22 0.57
CA VAL A 66 7.14 -1.77 0.54
C VAL A 66 6.38 -2.42 1.71
N ALA A 67 5.35 -1.74 2.23
CA ALA A 67 4.52 -2.27 3.31
C ALA A 67 3.04 -2.05 2.99
N GLY A 68 2.23 -3.05 3.28
CA GLY A 68 0.79 -2.93 3.31
C GLY A 68 0.31 -2.81 4.75
N THR A 69 -0.68 -1.98 4.99
CA THR A 69 -1.28 -1.83 6.32
C THR A 69 -2.71 -2.32 6.34
N LEU A 70 -3.15 -2.74 7.51
CA LEU A 70 -4.51 -3.20 7.74
C LEU A 70 -4.98 -2.65 9.10
N TRP A 71 -5.36 -1.38 9.09
CA TRP A 71 -5.86 -0.71 10.28
C TRP A 71 -7.23 -1.24 10.66
N SER A 72 -7.48 -1.42 11.94
CA SER A 72 -8.62 -2.24 12.39
C SER A 72 -9.85 -1.46 12.84
N GLU A 73 -9.88 -0.15 12.74
CA GLU A 73 -10.99 0.68 13.21
C GLU A 73 -12.34 0.29 12.59
N CYS A 74 -12.33 -0.16 11.35
CA CYS A 74 -13.52 -0.54 10.60
C CYS A 74 -13.58 -2.03 10.28
N ILE A 75 -12.73 -2.86 10.90
CA ILE A 75 -12.69 -4.30 10.70
C ILE A 75 -13.27 -4.98 11.94
N ASN A 76 -14.38 -5.67 11.77
CA ASN A 76 -15.17 -6.23 12.86
C ASN A 76 -15.16 -7.76 12.97
N SER A 77 -14.41 -8.45 12.12
CA SER A 77 -14.33 -9.92 12.14
C SER A 77 -13.02 -10.43 11.53
N PRO A 78 -12.56 -11.66 11.93
CA PRO A 78 -11.40 -12.29 11.30
C PRO A 78 -11.58 -12.53 9.79
N GLU A 79 -12.77 -12.90 9.36
CA GLU A 79 -13.10 -13.10 7.94
C GLU A 79 -12.89 -11.81 7.14
N ARG A 80 -13.25 -10.68 7.72
CA ARG A 80 -13.04 -9.38 7.08
C ARG A 80 -11.56 -9.04 6.94
N ILE A 81 -10.71 -9.45 7.87
CA ILE A 81 -9.25 -9.31 7.76
C ILE A 81 -8.73 -10.00 6.51
N TYR A 82 -9.08 -11.28 6.32
CA TYR A 82 -8.65 -12.04 5.15
C TYR A 82 -9.19 -11.46 3.86
N TYR A 83 -10.45 -11.06 3.85
CA TYR A 83 -11.09 -10.43 2.71
C TYR A 83 -10.37 -9.13 2.31
N GLN A 84 -10.00 -8.30 3.26
CA GLN A 84 -9.31 -7.03 3.01
C GLN A 84 -7.85 -7.25 2.58
N ALA A 85 -7.15 -8.21 3.19
CA ALA A 85 -5.75 -8.47 2.90
C ALA A 85 -5.55 -9.13 1.52
N TYR A 86 -6.39 -10.09 1.14
CA TYR A 86 -6.22 -10.86 -0.07
C TYR A 86 -7.25 -10.49 -1.13
N PRO A 87 -6.88 -10.43 -2.43
CA PRO A 87 -5.56 -10.76 -2.98
C PRO A 87 -4.54 -9.60 -3.01
N ARG A 88 -4.86 -8.42 -2.48
CA ARG A 88 -4.00 -7.23 -2.59
C ARG A 88 -2.60 -7.42 -2.00
N SER A 89 -2.47 -8.18 -0.90
CA SER A 89 -1.14 -8.46 -0.33
C SER A 89 -0.24 -9.24 -1.29
N LEU A 90 -0.80 -10.10 -2.13
CA LEU A 90 -0.05 -10.79 -3.19
C LEU A 90 0.41 -9.83 -4.29
N ALA A 91 -0.46 -8.88 -4.67
CA ALA A 91 -0.11 -7.86 -5.64
C ALA A 91 1.01 -6.94 -5.12
N LEU A 92 0.96 -6.59 -3.83
CA LEU A 92 2.02 -5.80 -3.19
C LEU A 92 3.35 -6.58 -3.13
N ALA A 93 3.29 -7.85 -2.81
CA ALA A 93 4.46 -8.71 -2.81
C ALA A 93 5.11 -8.77 -4.21
N GLU A 94 4.32 -8.89 -5.26
CA GLU A 94 4.81 -8.86 -6.64
C GLU A 94 5.44 -7.50 -6.98
N ALA A 95 4.78 -6.40 -6.65
CA ALA A 95 5.30 -5.06 -6.91
C ALA A 95 6.65 -4.83 -6.20
N GLY A 96 6.77 -5.27 -4.95
CA GLY A 96 8.01 -5.14 -4.18
C GLY A 96 9.13 -6.08 -4.63
N TRP A 97 8.78 -7.30 -5.02
CA TRP A 97 9.75 -8.31 -5.42
C TRP A 97 10.31 -8.09 -6.83
N SER A 98 9.46 -7.63 -7.76
CA SER A 98 9.80 -7.45 -9.17
C SER A 98 10.48 -6.11 -9.47
N PHE A 99 10.61 -5.27 -8.48
CA PHE A 99 11.25 -3.95 -8.64
C PHE A 99 12.77 -4.03 -8.87
#